data_59ea4a8d7fe7623cf753addd8b23c231
#
_entry.id   59ea4a8d7fe7623cf753addd8b23c231
#
_cell.length_a   1.000
_cell.length_b   1.000
_cell.length_c   1.000
_cell.angle_alpha   90.00
_cell.angle_beta   90.00
_cell.angle_gamma   90.00
#
_symmetry.space_group_name_H-M   'P 1'
#
loop_
_entity.id
_entity.type
_entity.pdbx_description
1 polymer ?
#
loop_
_entity_poly.entity_id
_entity_poly.type
_entity_poly.pdbx_seq_one_letter_code
_entity_poly.pdbx_strand_id
1 'polypeptide(L)'
;MLKGKTVVLGVTGSIAAYKIASLASMLVKQQCDVHVIMTKNATNFINPIAFETLTNHKCLVDTFDRNFQFHVAHVSLAQKADVMMIAPASANIIAKLAHGIADDMLSTTALACSAKKIISPAMNVHMFENPIVQDNLNILRKYDMEIVEPAVGYLACGDTGAGKMPEPEVLYEYILKEIACEKDLKGKKIMVTAGPTQEAIDPVRYITNHSTGKMGYAIAKRAMLRGADVTLVSGSVALAPVPFVKMVPVVTAQDMFEAVSGGFPEQDILIKSAAVADYRPAVVSDEKVKKKDGDMAIALERTTDILGYIGEHKKPEQIICGFSMETQNMLENSRKKLKKKHLDLIVANNLKEKGAGFGTDTNRVTLISEKEEKSLELMSKEEVADEILDYILQMNQVK
;
A
#
# COMPACT_ATOMS: atom_id res chain seq x y z
N MET A 1 3.11 -10.50 -8.85
CA MET A 1 3.86 -9.23 -8.66
C MET A 1 5.37 -9.46 -8.48
N LEU A 2 5.82 -10.46 -7.72
CA LEU A 2 7.24 -10.63 -7.38
C LEU A 2 7.98 -11.71 -8.19
N LYS A 3 7.35 -12.31 -9.19
CA LYS A 3 7.96 -13.37 -9.99
C LYS A 3 9.29 -12.93 -10.64
N GLY A 4 10.35 -13.71 -10.39
CA GLY A 4 11.69 -13.44 -10.91
C GLY A 4 12.47 -12.35 -10.19
N LYS A 5 11.92 -11.74 -9.14
CA LYS A 5 12.63 -10.80 -8.26
C LYS A 5 13.50 -11.54 -7.27
N THR A 6 14.71 -11.03 -7.03
CA THR A 6 15.68 -11.60 -6.09
C THR A 6 15.62 -10.84 -4.76
N VAL A 7 15.32 -11.56 -3.68
CA VAL A 7 15.27 -11.03 -2.32
C VAL A 7 16.37 -11.66 -1.48
N VAL A 8 17.24 -10.84 -0.90
CA VAL A 8 18.27 -11.29 0.05
C VAL A 8 17.80 -11.01 1.48
N LEU A 9 17.65 -12.04 2.29
CA LEU A 9 17.27 -11.96 3.69
C LEU A 9 18.50 -12.13 4.58
N GLY A 10 18.83 -11.11 5.36
CA GLY A 10 19.86 -11.14 6.37
C GLY A 10 19.28 -11.45 7.75
N VAL A 11 19.70 -12.54 8.37
CA VAL A 11 19.16 -12.99 9.67
C VAL A 11 20.22 -12.88 10.73
N THR A 12 19.92 -12.16 11.84
CA THR A 12 20.89 -11.97 12.94
C THR A 12 20.41 -12.63 14.24
N GLY A 13 21.27 -12.65 15.25
CA GLY A 13 21.06 -13.33 16.53
C GLY A 13 19.97 -12.68 17.38
N SER A 14 18.72 -13.06 17.16
CA SER A 14 17.57 -12.69 17.96
C SER A 14 16.57 -13.83 17.97
N ILE A 15 15.82 -13.96 19.07
CA ILE A 15 14.71 -14.93 19.14
C ILE A 15 13.71 -14.77 18.00
N ALA A 16 13.52 -13.56 17.47
CA ALA A 16 12.61 -13.28 16.36
C ALA A 16 13.04 -13.91 15.01
N ALA A 17 14.23 -14.53 14.93
CA ALA A 17 14.74 -15.18 13.71
C ALA A 17 13.79 -16.26 13.17
N TYR A 18 13.03 -16.96 14.03
CA TYR A 18 12.07 -17.99 13.61
C TYR A 18 10.96 -17.43 12.69
N LYS A 19 10.57 -16.16 12.86
CA LYS A 19 9.54 -15.52 12.04
C LYS A 19 9.98 -15.35 10.58
N ILE A 20 11.28 -15.27 10.32
CA ILE A 20 11.80 -15.07 8.97
C ILE A 20 11.62 -16.31 8.09
N ALA A 21 11.48 -17.49 8.68
CA ALA A 21 11.10 -18.69 7.93
C ALA A 21 9.71 -18.53 7.29
N SER A 22 8.75 -17.91 8.00
CA SER A 22 7.43 -17.59 7.45
C SER A 22 7.52 -16.56 6.32
N LEU A 23 8.31 -15.49 6.49
CA LEU A 23 8.54 -14.50 5.44
C LEU A 23 9.18 -15.12 4.19
N ALA A 24 10.21 -15.96 4.36
CA ALA A 24 10.85 -16.68 3.25
C ALA A 24 9.83 -17.55 2.50
N SER A 25 8.99 -18.29 3.23
CA SER A 25 7.91 -19.09 2.63
C SER A 25 6.89 -18.24 1.85
N MET A 26 6.51 -17.06 2.37
CA MET A 26 5.60 -16.14 1.68
C MET A 26 6.22 -15.65 0.36
N LEU A 27 7.49 -15.26 0.36
CA LEU A 27 8.21 -14.78 -0.82
C LEU A 27 8.37 -15.88 -1.87
N VAL A 28 8.73 -17.10 -1.47
CA VAL A 28 8.85 -18.26 -2.38
C VAL A 28 7.51 -18.59 -3.03
N LYS A 29 6.39 -18.53 -2.29
CA LYS A 29 5.03 -18.70 -2.87
C LYS A 29 4.70 -17.64 -3.91
N GLN A 30 5.31 -16.47 -3.85
CA GLN A 30 5.20 -15.40 -4.85
C GLN A 30 6.21 -15.55 -6.00
N GLN A 31 6.90 -16.69 -6.07
CA GLN A 31 7.91 -17.01 -7.10
C GLN A 31 9.12 -16.06 -7.09
N CYS A 32 9.49 -15.53 -5.91
CA CYS A 32 10.75 -14.82 -5.72
C CYS A 32 11.93 -15.81 -5.69
N ASP A 33 13.08 -15.36 -6.16
CA ASP A 33 14.38 -15.98 -5.91
C ASP A 33 14.88 -15.50 -4.55
N VAL A 34 14.76 -16.36 -3.51
CA VAL A 34 15.02 -15.96 -2.12
C VAL A 34 16.33 -16.56 -1.63
N HIS A 35 17.28 -15.71 -1.24
CA HIS A 35 18.54 -16.10 -0.65
C HIS A 35 18.63 -15.66 0.80
N VAL A 36 19.19 -16.52 1.67
CA VAL A 36 19.30 -16.22 3.09
C VAL A 36 20.77 -16.22 3.52
N ILE A 37 21.14 -15.17 4.23
CA ILE A 37 22.46 -15.02 4.88
C ILE A 37 22.22 -14.94 6.39
N MET A 38 22.88 -15.78 7.17
CA MET A 38 22.78 -15.77 8.62
C MET A 38 24.09 -15.36 9.24
N THR A 39 24.03 -14.57 10.31
CA THR A 39 25.21 -14.43 11.17
C THR A 39 25.43 -15.70 12.00
N LYS A 40 26.66 -15.94 12.43
CA LYS A 40 26.98 -17.08 13.31
C LYS A 40 26.08 -17.13 14.56
N ASN A 41 25.76 -15.97 15.13
CA ASN A 41 24.88 -15.90 16.29
C ASN A 41 23.41 -16.27 15.95
N ALA A 42 22.95 -16.06 14.72
CA ALA A 42 21.60 -16.42 14.31
C ALA A 42 21.39 -17.95 14.32
N THR A 43 22.43 -18.73 14.04
CA THR A 43 22.35 -20.19 14.02
C THR A 43 22.04 -20.83 15.38
N ASN A 44 22.17 -20.06 16.47
CA ASN A 44 21.75 -20.49 17.81
C ASN A 44 20.22 -20.40 18.02
N PHE A 45 19.51 -19.68 17.17
CA PHE A 45 18.05 -19.46 17.29
C PHE A 45 17.25 -20.24 16.25
N ILE A 46 17.82 -20.46 15.07
CA ILE A 46 17.21 -21.23 13.99
C ILE A 46 18.31 -21.92 13.18
N ASN A 47 18.08 -23.16 12.79
CA ASN A 47 19.05 -23.91 11.99
C ASN A 47 19.00 -23.46 10.52
N PRO A 48 20.15 -23.26 9.83
CA PRO A 48 20.23 -22.93 8.40
C PRO A 48 19.39 -23.86 7.50
N ILE A 49 19.29 -25.15 7.82
CA ILE A 49 18.50 -26.13 7.06
C ILE A 49 17.03 -25.75 6.91
N ALA A 50 16.45 -24.97 7.85
CA ALA A 50 15.09 -24.49 7.75
C ALA A 50 14.91 -23.56 6.55
N PHE A 51 15.87 -22.68 6.30
CA PHE A 51 15.85 -21.78 5.16
C PHE A 51 16.21 -22.50 3.86
N GLU A 52 17.19 -23.40 3.88
CA GLU A 52 17.58 -24.21 2.71
C GLU A 52 16.42 -25.03 2.17
N THR A 53 15.66 -25.64 3.07
CA THR A 53 14.45 -26.43 2.71
C THR A 53 13.37 -25.54 2.07
N LEU A 54 13.19 -24.32 2.57
CA LEU A 54 12.15 -23.40 2.08
C LEU A 54 12.52 -22.74 0.74
N THR A 55 13.78 -22.34 0.58
CA THR A 55 14.24 -21.53 -0.56
C THR A 55 14.88 -22.36 -1.68
N ASN A 56 15.23 -23.62 -1.41
CA ASN A 56 16.03 -24.46 -2.28
C ASN A 56 17.41 -23.88 -2.63
N HIS A 57 17.93 -23.01 -1.76
CA HIS A 57 19.26 -22.41 -1.86
C HIS A 57 20.05 -22.66 -0.59
N LYS A 58 21.36 -22.77 -0.71
CA LYS A 58 22.25 -22.86 0.44
C LYS A 58 22.13 -21.59 1.29
N CYS A 59 21.92 -21.74 2.58
CA CYS A 59 21.97 -20.65 3.54
C CYS A 59 23.44 -20.30 3.86
N LEU A 60 23.83 -19.05 3.60
CA LEU A 60 25.22 -18.61 3.76
C LEU A 60 25.47 -18.13 5.18
N VAL A 61 26.48 -18.68 5.84
CA VAL A 61 26.89 -18.32 7.22
C VAL A 61 28.33 -17.86 7.27
N ASP A 62 29.23 -18.57 6.61
CA ASP A 62 30.67 -18.32 6.62
C ASP A 62 31.12 -17.68 5.30
N THR A 63 31.93 -16.62 5.42
CA THR A 63 32.50 -15.92 4.25
C THR A 63 33.53 -16.79 3.52
N PHE A 64 34.19 -17.70 4.21
CA PHE A 64 35.31 -18.53 3.71
C PHE A 64 34.99 -20.03 3.67
N ASP A 65 33.71 -20.38 3.46
CA ASP A 65 33.33 -21.78 3.29
C ASP A 65 34.02 -22.38 2.05
N ARG A 66 34.90 -23.39 2.26
CA ARG A 66 35.72 -24.01 1.22
C ARG A 66 34.97 -24.96 0.30
N ASN A 67 33.73 -25.34 0.64
CA ASN A 67 32.87 -26.21 -0.21
C ASN A 67 32.13 -25.41 -1.29
N PHE A 68 32.71 -24.32 -1.76
CA PHE A 68 32.08 -23.35 -2.64
C PHE A 68 32.57 -23.48 -4.09
N GLN A 69 31.66 -23.31 -5.04
CA GLN A 69 32.00 -23.08 -6.45
C GLN A 69 32.67 -21.69 -6.61
N PHE A 70 33.56 -21.56 -7.59
CA PHE A 70 34.49 -20.43 -7.81
C PHE A 70 33.86 -19.02 -8.01
N HIS A 71 32.75 -18.68 -7.38
CA HIS A 71 32.19 -17.35 -7.39
C HIS A 71 32.24 -16.73 -5.98
N VAL A 72 32.66 -15.46 -5.92
CA VAL A 72 32.66 -14.69 -4.66
C VAL A 72 31.20 -14.47 -4.26
N ALA A 73 30.68 -15.31 -3.38
CA ALA A 73 29.24 -15.42 -3.08
C ALA A 73 28.63 -14.09 -2.64
N HIS A 74 29.30 -13.33 -1.77
CA HIS A 74 28.80 -12.04 -1.29
C HIS A 74 28.68 -11.01 -2.43
N VAL A 75 29.58 -11.00 -3.41
CA VAL A 75 29.53 -10.10 -4.57
C VAL A 75 28.40 -10.52 -5.52
N SER A 76 28.28 -11.81 -5.82
CA SER A 76 27.25 -12.35 -6.70
C SER A 76 25.84 -12.07 -6.16
N LEU A 77 25.61 -12.27 -4.86
CA LEU A 77 24.32 -11.96 -4.23
C LEU A 77 24.05 -10.46 -4.16
N ALA A 78 25.06 -9.67 -3.83
CA ALA A 78 24.93 -8.21 -3.79
C ALA A 78 24.53 -7.62 -5.15
N GLN A 79 25.04 -8.18 -6.25
CA GLN A 79 24.70 -7.74 -7.62
C GLN A 79 23.34 -8.23 -8.09
N LYS A 80 22.91 -9.41 -7.64
CA LYS A 80 21.62 -10.02 -8.02
C LYS A 80 20.42 -9.41 -7.29
N ALA A 81 20.61 -8.89 -6.09
CA ALA A 81 19.54 -8.45 -5.22
C ALA A 81 18.73 -7.31 -5.84
N ASP A 82 17.42 -7.47 -5.93
CA ASP A 82 16.48 -6.37 -6.15
C ASP A 82 16.21 -5.60 -4.84
N VAL A 83 16.26 -6.31 -3.70
CA VAL A 83 16.15 -5.74 -2.35
C VAL A 83 16.89 -6.62 -1.34
N MET A 84 17.47 -6.00 -0.31
CA MET A 84 18.06 -6.70 0.81
C MET A 84 17.31 -6.31 2.09
N MET A 85 16.73 -7.29 2.79
CA MET A 85 16.11 -7.07 4.10
C MET A 85 16.93 -7.74 5.20
N ILE A 86 17.29 -6.97 6.23
CA ILE A 86 17.94 -7.49 7.42
C ILE A 86 16.93 -7.53 8.55
N ALA A 87 16.44 -8.72 8.84
CA ALA A 87 15.41 -9.01 9.81
C ALA A 87 15.62 -10.41 10.43
N PRO A 88 15.64 -10.52 11.76
CA PRO A 88 15.77 -9.45 12.72
C PRO A 88 17.13 -8.75 12.62
N ALA A 89 17.18 -7.42 12.82
CA ALA A 89 18.40 -6.66 12.89
C ALA A 89 18.76 -6.38 14.36
N SER A 90 19.80 -7.04 14.88
CA SER A 90 20.32 -6.80 16.22
C SER A 90 21.07 -5.46 16.29
N ALA A 91 21.26 -4.91 17.49
CA ALA A 91 22.06 -3.70 17.69
C ALA A 91 23.48 -3.83 17.12
N ASN A 92 24.07 -5.04 17.16
CA ASN A 92 25.37 -5.31 16.59
C ASN A 92 25.43 -5.09 15.07
N ILE A 93 24.49 -5.67 14.31
CA ILE A 93 24.47 -5.47 12.84
C ILE A 93 24.16 -4.03 12.47
N ILE A 94 23.26 -3.36 13.20
CA ILE A 94 22.93 -1.94 13.00
C ILE A 94 24.18 -1.08 13.16
N ALA A 95 24.97 -1.30 14.21
CA ALA A 95 26.24 -0.60 14.42
C ALA A 95 27.26 -0.90 13.31
N LYS A 96 27.40 -2.17 12.89
CA LYS A 96 28.31 -2.54 11.80
C LYS A 96 27.95 -1.83 10.50
N LEU A 97 26.68 -1.84 10.12
CA LEU A 97 26.22 -1.17 8.91
C LEU A 97 26.41 0.35 8.97
N ALA A 98 26.14 0.97 10.12
CA ALA A 98 26.30 2.41 10.32
C ALA A 98 27.77 2.87 10.15
N HIS A 99 28.73 2.00 10.50
CA HIS A 99 30.16 2.32 10.48
C HIS A 99 30.96 1.59 9.39
N GLY A 100 30.29 0.87 8.47
CA GLY A 100 30.94 0.19 7.34
C GLY A 100 31.81 -1.00 7.74
N ILE A 101 31.52 -1.67 8.87
CA ILE A 101 32.26 -2.86 9.33
C ILE A 101 31.75 -4.07 8.54
N ALA A 102 32.68 -4.76 7.86
CA ALA A 102 32.43 -5.91 6.99
C ALA A 102 33.29 -7.11 7.40
N ASP A 103 33.02 -7.67 8.58
CA ASP A 103 33.79 -8.74 9.21
C ASP A 103 33.11 -10.12 9.20
N ASP A 104 31.91 -10.19 8.63
CA ASP A 104 31.15 -11.43 8.42
C ASP A 104 30.44 -11.45 7.06
N MET A 105 29.88 -12.60 6.67
CA MET A 105 29.22 -12.78 5.38
C MET A 105 28.08 -11.79 5.16
N LEU A 106 27.26 -11.51 6.19
CA LEU A 106 26.12 -10.62 6.09
C LEU A 106 26.56 -9.16 5.91
N SER A 107 27.44 -8.68 6.78
CA SER A 107 27.93 -7.28 6.74
C SER A 107 28.73 -6.99 5.46
N THR A 108 29.52 -7.97 4.98
CA THR A 108 30.25 -7.85 3.71
C THR A 108 29.30 -7.78 2.52
N THR A 109 28.29 -8.65 2.46
CA THR A 109 27.28 -8.61 1.39
C THR A 109 26.48 -7.31 1.43
N ALA A 110 26.08 -6.86 2.62
CA ALA A 110 25.31 -5.62 2.78
C ALA A 110 26.11 -4.38 2.32
N LEU A 111 27.41 -4.34 2.58
CA LEU A 111 28.27 -3.23 2.14
C LEU A 111 28.48 -3.24 0.61
N ALA A 112 28.56 -4.43 -0.01
CA ALA A 112 28.71 -4.58 -1.46
C ALA A 112 27.39 -4.39 -2.25
N CYS A 113 26.22 -4.49 -1.58
CA CYS A 113 24.92 -4.46 -2.20
C CYS A 113 24.47 -3.02 -2.51
N SER A 114 24.13 -2.75 -3.79
CA SER A 114 23.60 -1.46 -4.23
C SER A 114 22.06 -1.38 -4.13
N ALA A 115 21.36 -2.52 -4.01
CA ALA A 115 19.93 -2.55 -3.85
C ALA A 115 19.48 -1.87 -2.53
N LYS A 116 18.22 -1.42 -2.50
CA LYS A 116 17.60 -0.85 -1.29
C LYS A 116 17.73 -1.82 -0.13
N LYS A 117 18.14 -1.29 1.02
CA LYS A 117 18.26 -2.04 2.27
C LYS A 117 17.11 -1.69 3.20
N ILE A 118 16.44 -2.71 3.71
CA ILE A 118 15.34 -2.60 4.68
C ILE A 118 15.80 -3.25 5.98
N ILE A 119 15.79 -2.50 7.07
CA ILE A 119 16.33 -2.91 8.35
C ILE A 119 15.19 -3.01 9.36
N SER A 120 14.95 -4.20 9.91
CA SER A 120 13.93 -4.43 10.93
C SER A 120 14.58 -4.69 12.29
N PRO A 121 14.72 -3.67 13.16
CA PRO A 121 15.31 -3.81 14.48
C PRO A 121 14.55 -4.82 15.34
N ALA A 122 15.31 -5.61 16.13
CA ALA A 122 14.75 -6.54 17.11
C ALA A 122 15.70 -6.70 18.29
N MET A 123 15.34 -6.10 19.42
CA MET A 123 16.13 -6.11 20.64
C MET A 123 15.29 -5.76 21.87
N ASN A 124 15.87 -5.85 23.06
CA ASN A 124 15.28 -5.34 24.30
C ASN A 124 14.97 -3.84 24.19
N VAL A 125 13.94 -3.36 24.89
CA VAL A 125 13.48 -1.96 24.85
C VAL A 125 14.58 -0.97 25.23
N HIS A 126 15.33 -1.25 26.29
CA HIS A 126 16.41 -0.36 26.73
C HIS A 126 17.58 -0.31 25.73
N MET A 127 17.83 -1.41 25.01
CA MET A 127 18.79 -1.40 23.92
C MET A 127 18.28 -0.57 22.75
N PHE A 128 16.99 -0.68 22.39
CA PHE A 128 16.40 0.08 21.29
C PHE A 128 16.38 1.58 21.61
N GLU A 129 15.99 1.96 22.83
CA GLU A 129 15.95 3.36 23.28
C GLU A 129 17.33 3.95 23.58
N ASN A 130 18.38 3.13 23.60
CA ASN A 130 19.74 3.62 23.87
C ASN A 130 20.16 4.66 22.82
N PRO A 131 20.62 5.86 23.22
CA PRO A 131 21.01 6.93 22.30
C PRO A 131 21.98 6.48 21.22
N ILE A 132 22.96 5.63 21.54
CA ILE A 132 23.95 5.11 20.58
C ILE A 132 23.25 4.28 19.48
N VAL A 133 22.24 3.48 19.84
CA VAL A 133 21.48 2.70 18.86
C VAL A 133 20.62 3.61 18.00
N GLN A 134 19.97 4.61 18.59
CA GLN A 134 19.19 5.61 17.85
C GLN A 134 20.06 6.44 16.89
N ASP A 135 21.27 6.84 17.32
CA ASP A 135 22.22 7.52 16.43
C ASP A 135 22.62 6.63 15.26
N ASN A 136 22.93 5.35 15.49
CA ASN A 136 23.23 4.39 14.44
C ASN A 136 22.05 4.22 13.46
N LEU A 137 20.80 4.14 13.94
CA LEU A 137 19.62 4.08 13.08
C LEU A 137 19.46 5.37 12.25
N ASN A 138 19.75 6.54 12.82
CA ASN A 138 19.73 7.81 12.11
C ASN A 138 20.82 7.87 11.01
N ILE A 139 22.01 7.31 11.27
CA ILE A 139 23.05 7.15 10.25
C ILE A 139 22.54 6.28 9.10
N LEU A 140 21.89 5.14 9.39
CA LEU A 140 21.33 4.27 8.34
C LEU A 140 20.26 5.00 7.51
N ARG A 141 19.36 5.76 8.14
CA ARG A 141 18.36 6.59 7.44
C ARG A 141 19.03 7.63 6.53
N LYS A 142 20.09 8.29 6.99
CA LYS A 142 20.88 9.26 6.19
C LYS A 142 21.47 8.62 4.93
N TYR A 143 21.80 7.34 4.96
CA TYR A 143 22.29 6.57 3.82
C TYR A 143 21.19 5.80 3.08
N ASP A 144 19.96 6.31 3.15
CA ASP A 144 18.80 5.80 2.41
C ASP A 144 18.44 4.34 2.73
N MET A 145 18.78 3.84 3.91
CA MET A 145 18.27 2.55 4.40
C MET A 145 16.91 2.75 5.05
N GLU A 146 15.94 1.93 4.69
CA GLU A 146 14.60 2.01 5.27
C GLU A 146 14.55 1.26 6.60
N ILE A 147 14.17 1.96 7.65
CA ILE A 147 14.03 1.37 8.99
C ILE A 147 12.55 1.01 9.19
N VAL A 148 12.29 -0.28 9.39
CA VAL A 148 10.99 -0.76 9.82
C VAL A 148 10.82 -0.45 11.30
N GLU A 149 9.87 0.39 11.65
CA GLU A 149 9.64 0.74 13.05
C GLU A 149 9.21 -0.51 13.84
N PRO A 150 9.87 -0.78 14.99
CA PRO A 150 9.51 -1.93 15.82
C PRO A 150 8.07 -1.82 16.32
N ALA A 151 7.39 -2.94 16.43
CA ALA A 151 6.10 -3.01 17.08
C ALA A 151 6.25 -2.77 18.60
N VAL A 152 5.24 -2.14 19.18
CA VAL A 152 5.11 -1.97 20.63
C VAL A 152 4.34 -3.16 21.19
N GLY A 153 4.84 -3.76 22.27
CA GLY A 153 4.16 -4.88 22.92
C GLY A 153 5.04 -5.62 23.92
N TYR A 154 4.53 -6.77 24.37
CA TYR A 154 5.25 -7.65 25.30
C TYR A 154 6.43 -8.31 24.60
N LEU A 155 7.60 -8.19 25.18
CA LEU A 155 8.86 -8.74 24.69
C LEU A 155 9.22 -10.06 25.39
N ALA A 156 10.05 -10.86 24.77
CA ALA A 156 10.47 -12.17 25.33
C ALA A 156 11.23 -12.06 26.66
N CYS A 157 11.77 -10.88 26.99
CA CYS A 157 12.42 -10.60 28.28
C CYS A 157 11.45 -10.23 29.41
N GLY A 158 10.14 -10.12 29.13
CA GLY A 158 9.13 -9.74 30.12
C GLY A 158 8.81 -8.25 30.14
N ASP A 159 9.53 -7.41 29.41
CA ASP A 159 9.30 -5.97 29.31
C ASP A 159 8.19 -5.67 28.29
N THR A 160 7.55 -4.50 28.42
CA THR A 160 6.62 -3.96 27.45
C THR A 160 7.17 -2.67 26.88
N GLY A 161 7.27 -2.57 25.54
CA GLY A 161 7.78 -1.38 24.88
C GLY A 161 8.10 -1.61 23.40
N ALA A 162 8.80 -0.64 22.81
CA ALA A 162 9.32 -0.74 21.45
C ALA A 162 10.55 -1.67 21.40
N GLY A 163 10.72 -2.41 20.30
CA GLY A 163 11.86 -3.34 20.11
C GLY A 163 11.46 -4.70 19.56
N LYS A 164 10.14 -4.97 19.49
CA LYS A 164 9.59 -6.20 18.89
C LYS A 164 9.62 -6.10 17.37
N MET A 165 10.25 -7.06 16.70
CA MET A 165 10.16 -7.17 15.25
C MET A 165 8.69 -7.34 14.83
N PRO A 166 8.20 -6.57 13.86
CA PRO A 166 6.86 -6.74 13.30
C PRO A 166 6.60 -8.16 12.78
N GLU A 167 5.33 -8.47 12.52
CA GLU A 167 4.95 -9.76 11.96
C GLU A 167 5.42 -9.89 10.49
N PRO A 168 5.63 -11.12 9.99
CA PRO A 168 6.13 -11.37 8.63
C PRO A 168 5.33 -10.67 7.54
N GLU A 169 4.01 -10.53 7.72
CA GLU A 169 3.10 -9.86 6.80
C GLU A 169 3.46 -8.38 6.63
N VAL A 170 3.84 -7.70 7.73
CA VAL A 170 4.28 -6.30 7.69
C VAL A 170 5.61 -6.18 6.95
N LEU A 171 6.56 -7.07 7.23
CA LEU A 171 7.85 -7.10 6.54
C LEU A 171 7.68 -7.36 5.04
N TYR A 172 6.74 -8.22 4.69
CA TYR A 172 6.39 -8.51 3.30
C TYR A 172 5.86 -7.27 2.56
N GLU A 173 5.01 -6.44 3.20
CA GLU A 173 4.53 -5.20 2.59
C GLU A 173 5.66 -4.18 2.33
N TYR A 174 6.70 -4.12 3.18
CA TYR A 174 7.90 -3.32 2.90
C TYR A 174 8.66 -3.81 1.65
N ILE A 175 8.79 -5.13 1.49
CA ILE A 175 9.41 -5.71 0.29
C ILE A 175 8.56 -5.41 -0.95
N LEU A 176 7.24 -5.59 -0.87
CA LEU A 176 6.32 -5.24 -1.96
C LEU A 176 6.44 -3.78 -2.34
N LYS A 177 6.40 -2.88 -1.36
CA LYS A 177 6.56 -1.44 -1.58
C LYS A 177 7.83 -1.15 -2.39
N GLU A 178 8.91 -1.87 -2.17
CA GLU A 178 10.19 -1.58 -2.83
C GLU A 178 10.25 -2.15 -4.26
N ILE A 179 9.89 -3.42 -4.46
CA ILE A 179 10.22 -4.13 -5.71
C ILE A 179 9.02 -4.63 -6.54
N ALA A 180 7.77 -4.47 -6.05
CA ALA A 180 6.61 -5.03 -6.76
C ALA A 180 6.32 -4.35 -8.11
N CYS A 181 6.65 -3.07 -8.23
CA CYS A 181 6.37 -2.25 -9.41
C CYS A 181 7.54 -1.31 -9.71
N GLU A 182 7.63 -0.87 -10.97
CA GLU A 182 8.43 0.28 -11.36
C GLU A 182 7.92 1.54 -10.65
N LYS A 183 8.82 2.48 -10.31
CA LYS A 183 8.49 3.70 -9.55
C LYS A 183 8.17 4.88 -10.47
N ASP A 184 7.35 4.65 -11.48
CA ASP A 184 6.98 5.60 -12.52
C ASP A 184 6.04 6.73 -12.05
N LEU A 185 5.44 6.59 -10.86
CA LEU A 185 4.68 7.63 -10.18
C LEU A 185 5.46 8.34 -9.06
N LYS A 186 6.78 8.11 -8.96
CA LYS A 186 7.61 8.75 -7.95
C LYS A 186 7.52 10.28 -8.02
N GLY A 187 7.27 10.92 -6.87
CA GLY A 187 7.10 12.36 -6.75
C GLY A 187 5.72 12.90 -7.10
N LYS A 188 4.77 12.03 -7.53
CA LYS A 188 3.36 12.41 -7.73
C LYS A 188 2.57 12.29 -6.44
N LYS A 189 1.72 13.29 -6.17
CA LYS A 189 0.76 13.29 -5.07
C LYS A 189 -0.62 12.91 -5.60
N ILE A 190 -1.16 11.80 -5.14
CA ILE A 190 -2.42 11.24 -5.65
C ILE A 190 -3.43 11.14 -4.51
N MET A 191 -4.57 11.79 -4.68
CA MET A 191 -5.72 11.61 -3.79
C MET A 191 -6.71 10.63 -4.41
N VAL A 192 -7.08 9.62 -3.65
CA VAL A 192 -8.10 8.64 -4.04
C VAL A 192 -9.26 8.72 -3.05
N THR A 193 -10.51 8.66 -3.55
CA THR A 193 -11.66 8.51 -2.65
C THR A 193 -12.23 7.10 -2.78
N ALA A 194 -12.69 6.50 -1.69
CA ALA A 194 -13.19 5.13 -1.66
C ALA A 194 -14.37 4.96 -0.70
N GLY A 195 -15.10 3.86 -0.87
CA GLY A 195 -16.18 3.47 0.01
C GLY A 195 -17.46 4.28 -0.19
N PRO A 196 -18.55 3.95 0.54
CA PRO A 196 -19.77 4.70 0.54
C PRO A 196 -19.74 5.78 1.62
N THR A 197 -20.52 6.85 1.42
CA THR A 197 -20.92 7.74 2.52
C THR A 197 -22.16 7.19 3.21
N GLN A 198 -22.38 7.62 4.45
CA GLN A 198 -23.51 7.24 5.29
C GLN A 198 -24.21 8.51 5.76
N GLU A 199 -25.45 8.69 5.35
CA GLU A 199 -26.24 9.88 5.68
C GLU A 199 -27.24 9.52 6.78
N ALA A 200 -27.00 10.00 7.99
CA ALA A 200 -27.79 9.64 9.15
C ALA A 200 -29.25 10.07 9.03
N ILE A 201 -30.16 9.18 9.42
CA ILE A 201 -31.58 9.45 9.65
C ILE A 201 -31.80 9.77 11.12
N ASP A 202 -31.15 8.98 11.98
CA ASP A 202 -31.14 9.10 13.42
C ASP A 202 -29.84 8.43 13.96
N PRO A 203 -29.55 8.39 15.28
CA PRO A 203 -28.34 7.79 15.83
C PRO A 203 -28.14 6.29 15.51
N VAL A 204 -29.15 5.62 14.96
CA VAL A 204 -29.14 4.16 14.73
C VAL A 204 -29.17 3.80 13.25
N ARG A 205 -29.79 4.63 12.40
CA ARG A 205 -30.05 4.32 10.98
C ARG A 205 -29.51 5.39 10.06
N TYR A 206 -29.04 4.96 8.90
CA TYR A 206 -28.52 5.82 7.84
C TYR A 206 -28.89 5.31 6.45
N ILE A 207 -28.83 6.18 5.47
CA ILE A 207 -28.89 5.88 4.04
C ILE A 207 -27.46 5.73 3.53
N THR A 208 -27.18 4.71 2.71
CA THR A 208 -25.85 4.46 2.15
C THR A 208 -25.95 3.77 0.79
N ASN A 209 -24.84 3.71 0.10
CA ASN A 209 -24.64 2.97 -1.15
C ASN A 209 -24.04 1.56 -0.90
N HIS A 210 -24.22 0.64 -1.84
CA HIS A 210 -23.67 -0.73 -1.75
C HIS A 210 -22.16 -0.83 -1.98
N SER A 211 -21.43 0.27 -2.08
CA SER A 211 -19.99 0.26 -2.32
C SER A 211 -19.24 -0.41 -1.18
N THR A 212 -18.29 -1.28 -1.52
CA THR A 212 -17.39 -1.93 -0.56
C THR A 212 -16.01 -1.25 -0.44
N GLY A 213 -15.75 -0.24 -1.27
CA GLY A 213 -14.46 0.47 -1.30
C GLY A 213 -13.33 -0.24 -2.05
N LYS A 214 -13.49 -1.52 -2.42
CA LYS A 214 -12.42 -2.36 -3.01
C LYS A 214 -11.69 -1.69 -4.18
N MET A 215 -12.39 -1.01 -5.09
CA MET A 215 -11.76 -0.38 -6.27
C MET A 215 -10.83 0.77 -5.86
N GLY A 216 -11.30 1.69 -5.00
CA GLY A 216 -10.47 2.81 -4.53
C GLY A 216 -9.27 2.35 -3.70
N TYR A 217 -9.44 1.30 -2.88
CA TYR A 217 -8.34 0.67 -2.14
C TYR A 217 -7.30 0.03 -3.07
N ALA A 218 -7.75 -0.66 -4.13
CA ALA A 218 -6.85 -1.23 -5.14
C ALA A 218 -6.05 -0.12 -5.85
N ILE A 219 -6.71 0.97 -6.27
CA ILE A 219 -6.05 2.12 -6.91
C ILE A 219 -5.02 2.74 -5.96
N ALA A 220 -5.39 2.99 -4.70
CA ALA A 220 -4.48 3.56 -3.71
C ALA A 220 -3.25 2.67 -3.48
N LYS A 221 -3.46 1.34 -3.35
CA LYS A 221 -2.37 0.37 -3.19
C LYS A 221 -1.47 0.35 -4.42
N ARG A 222 -2.02 0.29 -5.63
CA ARG A 222 -1.22 0.26 -6.87
C ARG A 222 -0.43 1.55 -7.07
N ALA A 223 -1.04 2.71 -6.83
CA ALA A 223 -0.37 4.00 -6.91
C ALA A 223 0.81 4.10 -5.91
N MET A 224 0.62 3.66 -4.66
CA MET A 224 1.67 3.59 -3.64
C MET A 224 2.80 2.65 -4.04
N LEU A 225 2.50 1.46 -4.56
CA LEU A 225 3.51 0.51 -5.03
C LEU A 225 4.31 1.07 -6.22
N ARG A 226 3.72 1.94 -7.03
CA ARG A 226 4.36 2.67 -8.14
C ARG A 226 5.08 3.95 -7.68
N GLY A 227 5.17 4.18 -6.38
CA GLY A 227 6.00 5.24 -5.77
C GLY A 227 5.31 6.59 -5.57
N ALA A 228 3.99 6.70 -5.75
CA ALA A 228 3.24 7.91 -5.46
C ALA A 228 3.12 8.17 -3.94
N ASP A 229 3.01 9.44 -3.56
CA ASP A 229 2.52 9.88 -2.25
C ASP A 229 0.98 9.87 -2.29
N VAL A 230 0.37 8.93 -1.58
CA VAL A 230 -1.06 8.65 -1.71
C VAL A 230 -1.83 9.05 -0.47
N THR A 231 -2.90 9.83 -0.67
CA THR A 231 -3.93 10.10 0.33
C THR A 231 -5.22 9.38 -0.06
N LEU A 232 -5.73 8.50 0.82
CA LEU A 232 -6.98 7.78 0.62
C LEU A 232 -8.06 8.34 1.55
N VAL A 233 -9.02 9.08 0.98
CA VAL A 233 -10.22 9.56 1.69
C VAL A 233 -11.27 8.46 1.61
N SER A 234 -11.56 7.82 2.73
CA SER A 234 -12.39 6.60 2.76
C SER A 234 -13.63 6.78 3.62
N GLY A 235 -14.79 6.53 3.03
CA GLY A 235 -16.01 6.24 3.77
C GLY A 235 -15.90 4.94 4.56
N SER A 236 -16.93 4.61 5.34
CA SER A 236 -16.95 3.43 6.21
C SER A 236 -16.93 2.14 5.40
N VAL A 237 -15.87 1.35 5.55
CA VAL A 237 -15.68 0.04 4.89
C VAL A 237 -15.08 -0.98 5.87
N ALA A 238 -15.25 -2.27 5.56
CA ALA A 238 -14.66 -3.36 6.34
C ALA A 238 -13.23 -3.74 5.89
N LEU A 239 -12.62 -2.95 5.00
CA LEU A 239 -11.26 -3.21 4.50
C LEU A 239 -10.21 -2.72 5.50
N ALA A 240 -9.12 -3.46 5.63
CA ALA A 240 -7.96 -3.00 6.40
C ALA A 240 -7.34 -1.75 5.74
N PRO A 241 -6.74 -0.83 6.52
CA PRO A 241 -5.99 0.29 5.97
C PRO A 241 -4.91 -0.16 4.99
N VAL A 242 -4.70 0.61 3.93
CA VAL A 242 -3.62 0.34 2.96
C VAL A 242 -2.29 0.77 3.58
N PRO A 243 -1.30 -0.13 3.73
CA PRO A 243 0.01 0.24 4.26
C PRO A 243 0.66 1.37 3.45
N PHE A 244 1.40 2.25 4.13
CA PHE A 244 2.13 3.38 3.54
C PHE A 244 1.28 4.45 2.84
N VAL A 245 -0.04 4.39 3.00
CA VAL A 245 -0.99 5.37 2.46
C VAL A 245 -1.53 6.22 3.60
N LYS A 246 -1.62 7.54 3.39
CA LYS A 246 -2.27 8.45 4.34
C LYS A 246 -3.77 8.23 4.29
N MET A 247 -4.33 7.62 5.34
CA MET A 247 -5.75 7.37 5.47
C MET A 247 -6.46 8.60 6.06
N VAL A 248 -7.56 9.04 5.41
CA VAL A 248 -8.46 10.10 5.90
C VAL A 248 -9.86 9.51 5.99
N PRO A 249 -10.27 9.03 7.18
CA PRO A 249 -11.62 8.48 7.36
C PRO A 249 -12.67 9.59 7.33
N VAL A 250 -13.79 9.31 6.67
CA VAL A 250 -14.96 10.19 6.57
C VAL A 250 -16.23 9.37 6.74
N VAL A 251 -17.33 10.00 7.10
CA VAL A 251 -18.63 9.33 7.28
C VAL A 251 -19.64 9.83 6.26
N THR A 252 -19.85 11.14 6.21
CA THR A 252 -20.88 11.77 5.38
C THR A 252 -20.35 12.29 4.04
N ALA A 253 -21.26 12.62 3.14
CA ALA A 253 -20.94 13.33 1.88
C ALA A 253 -20.28 14.69 2.17
N GLN A 254 -20.70 15.36 3.24
CA GLN A 254 -20.14 16.64 3.66
C GLN A 254 -18.68 16.49 4.15
N ASP A 255 -18.40 15.47 4.99
CA ASP A 255 -17.02 15.20 5.44
C ASP A 255 -16.11 14.90 4.24
N MET A 256 -16.62 14.11 3.28
CA MET A 256 -15.85 13.79 2.08
C MET A 256 -15.61 15.04 1.20
N PHE A 257 -16.61 15.92 1.08
CA PHE A 257 -16.45 17.19 0.38
C PHE A 257 -15.36 18.05 1.03
N GLU A 258 -15.39 18.21 2.34
CA GLU A 258 -14.41 19.00 3.10
C GLU A 258 -12.99 18.41 2.98
N ALA A 259 -12.86 17.09 3.16
CA ALA A 259 -11.57 16.42 3.03
C ALA A 259 -10.98 16.54 1.62
N VAL A 260 -11.80 16.38 0.57
CA VAL A 260 -11.35 16.45 -0.83
C VAL A 260 -11.06 17.90 -1.22
N SER A 261 -11.97 18.84 -0.94
CA SER A 261 -11.77 20.26 -1.32
C SER A 261 -10.61 20.91 -0.59
N GLY A 262 -10.41 20.57 0.69
CA GLY A 262 -9.28 21.07 1.49
C GLY A 262 -7.93 20.45 1.09
N GLY A 263 -7.93 19.19 0.67
CA GLY A 263 -6.69 18.47 0.34
C GLY A 263 -6.27 18.55 -1.14
N PHE A 264 -7.20 18.70 -2.07
CA PHE A 264 -6.93 18.67 -3.51
C PHE A 264 -5.97 19.74 -4.05
N PRO A 265 -5.93 20.98 -3.54
CA PRO A 265 -4.98 21.99 -4.02
C PRO A 265 -3.50 21.58 -3.98
N GLU A 266 -3.14 20.62 -3.11
CA GLU A 266 -1.80 20.06 -2.94
C GLU A 266 -1.56 18.78 -3.76
N GLN A 267 -2.55 18.30 -4.52
CA GLN A 267 -2.47 17.05 -5.26
C GLN A 267 -2.21 17.27 -6.74
N ASP A 268 -1.51 16.33 -7.37
CA ASP A 268 -1.35 16.30 -8.84
C ASP A 268 -2.56 15.61 -9.50
N ILE A 269 -3.09 14.57 -8.85
CA ILE A 269 -4.13 13.71 -9.40
C ILE A 269 -5.20 13.45 -8.34
N LEU A 270 -6.47 13.57 -8.74
CA LEU A 270 -7.62 13.09 -7.97
C LEU A 270 -8.31 11.95 -8.71
N ILE A 271 -8.48 10.81 -8.03
CA ILE A 271 -9.27 9.67 -8.54
C ILE A 271 -10.47 9.46 -7.63
N LYS A 272 -11.65 9.91 -8.07
CA LYS A 272 -12.88 9.83 -7.29
C LYS A 272 -13.64 8.53 -7.57
N SER A 273 -13.33 7.49 -6.78
CA SER A 273 -13.98 6.17 -6.84
C SER A 273 -15.06 5.94 -5.76
N ALA A 274 -15.18 6.83 -4.79
CA ALA A 274 -16.19 6.74 -3.74
C ALA A 274 -17.62 6.83 -4.27
N ALA A 275 -18.54 6.08 -3.67
CA ALA A 275 -19.97 6.14 -3.89
C ALA A 275 -20.61 7.13 -2.88
N VAL A 276 -20.53 8.39 -3.21
CA VAL A 276 -21.10 9.48 -2.40
C VAL A 276 -22.60 9.54 -2.62
N ALA A 277 -23.38 9.70 -1.55
CA ALA A 277 -24.82 9.90 -1.65
C ALA A 277 -25.14 11.24 -2.30
N ASP A 278 -26.02 11.25 -3.31
CA ASP A 278 -26.49 12.47 -3.98
C ASP A 278 -27.55 13.20 -3.14
N TYR A 279 -28.12 12.51 -2.15
CA TYR A 279 -29.18 13.02 -1.26
C TYR A 279 -28.89 12.59 0.18
N ARG A 280 -29.26 13.46 1.13
CA ARG A 280 -29.23 13.19 2.56
C ARG A 280 -30.56 13.56 3.22
N PRO A 281 -30.93 13.01 4.39
CA PRO A 281 -32.09 13.47 5.13
C PRO A 281 -31.99 14.98 5.40
N ALA A 282 -33.07 15.71 5.08
CA ALA A 282 -33.14 17.16 5.35
C ALA A 282 -33.15 17.49 6.84
N VAL A 283 -33.61 16.57 7.67
CA VAL A 283 -33.60 16.66 9.12
C VAL A 283 -33.11 15.34 9.70
N VAL A 284 -32.10 15.40 10.53
CA VAL A 284 -31.58 14.25 11.31
C VAL A 284 -32.18 14.32 12.70
N SER A 285 -32.77 13.22 13.15
CA SER A 285 -33.32 13.14 14.52
C SER A 285 -32.22 12.87 15.53
N ASP A 286 -32.21 13.62 16.63
CA ASP A 286 -31.29 13.41 17.75
C ASP A 286 -31.59 12.12 18.54
N GLU A 287 -32.84 11.63 18.45
CA GLU A 287 -33.28 10.39 19.08
C GLU A 287 -33.70 9.35 18.01
N LYS A 288 -33.59 8.07 18.37
CA LYS A 288 -34.12 6.98 17.53
C LYS A 288 -35.59 7.19 17.22
N VAL A 289 -35.94 7.37 15.96
CA VAL A 289 -37.32 7.51 15.49
C VAL A 289 -38.08 6.23 15.82
N LYS A 290 -39.07 6.33 16.72
CA LYS A 290 -39.90 5.19 17.14
C LYS A 290 -40.92 4.84 16.05
N LYS A 291 -41.23 3.56 15.91
CA LYS A 291 -42.31 3.07 15.05
C LYS A 291 -43.62 3.70 15.48
N LYS A 292 -44.33 4.30 14.53
CA LYS A 292 -45.68 4.82 14.69
C LYS A 292 -46.64 4.01 13.80
N ASP A 293 -47.94 4.07 14.09
CA ASP A 293 -48.92 3.48 13.20
C ASP A 293 -48.97 4.32 11.91
N GLY A 294 -48.80 3.62 10.76
CA GLY A 294 -48.79 4.23 9.43
C GLY A 294 -47.37 4.24 8.79
N ASP A 295 -47.35 4.74 7.55
CA ASP A 295 -46.11 4.85 6.73
C ASP A 295 -45.22 6.00 7.22
N MET A 296 -43.90 5.83 7.03
CA MET A 296 -42.93 6.86 7.31
C MET A 296 -42.34 7.40 6.01
N ALA A 297 -42.35 8.72 5.83
CA ALA A 297 -41.66 9.42 4.77
C ALA A 297 -40.45 10.18 5.32
N ILE A 298 -39.35 10.16 4.57
CA ILE A 298 -38.14 10.92 4.90
C ILE A 298 -37.95 11.95 3.81
N ALA A 299 -37.97 13.23 4.18
CA ALA A 299 -37.64 14.31 3.26
C ALA A 299 -36.10 14.29 3.00
N LEU A 300 -35.74 14.36 1.74
CA LEU A 300 -34.33 14.36 1.31
C LEU A 300 -33.97 15.71 0.68
N GLU A 301 -32.74 16.17 0.95
CA GLU A 301 -32.12 17.30 0.27
C GLU A 301 -30.85 16.87 -0.47
N ARG A 302 -30.43 17.65 -1.48
CA ARG A 302 -29.23 17.35 -2.27
C ARG A 302 -27.96 17.59 -1.47
N THR A 303 -26.99 16.72 -1.65
CA THR A 303 -25.61 16.90 -1.17
C THR A 303 -24.81 17.76 -2.16
N THR A 304 -23.64 18.23 -1.73
CA THR A 304 -22.73 18.99 -2.57
C THR A 304 -22.10 18.09 -3.65
N ASP A 305 -22.10 18.56 -4.90
CA ASP A 305 -21.45 17.86 -6.01
C ASP A 305 -19.93 18.06 -5.97
N ILE A 306 -19.22 17.13 -5.34
CA ILE A 306 -17.77 17.18 -5.15
C ILE A 306 -17.02 17.31 -6.49
N LEU A 307 -17.38 16.47 -7.48
CA LEU A 307 -16.69 16.50 -8.79
C LEU A 307 -16.94 17.79 -9.56
N GLY A 308 -18.18 18.33 -9.50
CA GLY A 308 -18.49 19.61 -10.10
C GLY A 308 -17.64 20.73 -9.49
N TYR A 309 -17.64 20.82 -8.18
CA TYR A 309 -16.85 21.82 -7.44
C TYR A 309 -15.36 21.74 -7.78
N ILE A 310 -14.77 20.54 -7.69
CA ILE A 310 -13.32 20.36 -7.94
C ILE A 310 -12.98 20.64 -9.41
N GLY A 311 -13.83 20.24 -10.37
CA GLY A 311 -13.60 20.49 -11.78
C GLY A 311 -13.58 21.98 -12.15
N GLU A 312 -14.37 22.81 -11.45
CA GLU A 312 -14.39 24.26 -11.60
C GLU A 312 -13.16 24.95 -10.98
N HIS A 313 -12.51 24.31 -9.99
CA HIS A 313 -11.40 24.89 -9.22
C HIS A 313 -10.04 24.23 -9.48
N LYS A 314 -9.95 23.27 -10.41
CA LYS A 314 -8.69 22.59 -10.71
C LYS A 314 -7.70 23.51 -11.42
N LYS A 315 -6.41 23.31 -11.15
CA LYS A 315 -5.32 23.93 -11.91
C LYS A 315 -5.12 23.19 -13.24
N PRO A 316 -4.58 23.83 -14.29
CA PRO A 316 -4.40 23.20 -15.61
C PRO A 316 -3.55 21.91 -15.59
N GLU A 317 -2.57 21.84 -14.70
CA GLU A 317 -1.67 20.70 -14.53
C GLU A 317 -2.29 19.52 -13.76
N GLN A 318 -3.36 19.75 -13.02
CA GLN A 318 -4.03 18.72 -12.24
C GLN A 318 -4.91 17.82 -13.11
N ILE A 319 -4.96 16.55 -12.78
CA ILE A 319 -5.80 15.56 -13.46
C ILE A 319 -6.91 15.10 -12.51
N ILE A 320 -8.13 15.06 -13.04
CA ILE A 320 -9.30 14.54 -12.33
C ILE A 320 -9.86 13.33 -13.08
N CYS A 321 -9.85 12.18 -12.41
CA CYS A 321 -10.50 10.95 -12.86
C CYS A 321 -11.75 10.68 -12.01
N GLY A 322 -12.91 10.61 -12.66
CA GLY A 322 -14.18 10.27 -12.01
C GLY A 322 -14.63 8.86 -12.36
N PHE A 323 -15.49 8.29 -11.52
CA PHE A 323 -16.18 7.03 -11.82
C PHE A 323 -17.64 7.32 -12.20
N SER A 324 -18.12 6.55 -13.15
CA SER A 324 -19.53 6.56 -13.58
C SER A 324 -20.06 5.14 -13.52
N MET A 325 -21.23 4.98 -12.91
CA MET A 325 -21.88 3.70 -12.78
C MET A 325 -23.30 3.85 -13.34
N GLU A 326 -23.52 3.24 -14.50
CA GLU A 326 -24.73 3.45 -15.28
C GLU A 326 -25.40 2.11 -15.60
N THR A 327 -26.70 2.13 -15.70
CA THR A 327 -27.51 0.95 -16.09
C THR A 327 -28.05 1.03 -17.52
N GLN A 328 -28.04 2.24 -18.11
CA GLN A 328 -28.51 2.52 -19.48
C GLN A 328 -27.68 3.66 -20.07
N ASN A 329 -27.48 3.61 -21.41
CA ASN A 329 -26.77 4.65 -22.17
C ASN A 329 -25.41 5.08 -21.53
N MET A 330 -24.64 4.09 -21.01
CA MET A 330 -23.44 4.30 -20.21
C MET A 330 -22.44 5.26 -20.85
N LEU A 331 -22.11 5.07 -22.12
CA LEU A 331 -21.11 5.88 -22.82
C LEU A 331 -21.56 7.33 -22.98
N GLU A 332 -22.80 7.54 -23.42
CA GLU A 332 -23.37 8.88 -23.62
C GLU A 332 -23.46 9.67 -22.31
N ASN A 333 -23.98 9.04 -21.25
CA ASN A 333 -24.10 9.64 -19.93
C ASN A 333 -22.72 9.97 -19.33
N SER A 334 -21.76 9.06 -19.49
CA SER A 334 -20.38 9.27 -19.00
C SER A 334 -19.67 10.42 -19.75
N ARG A 335 -19.86 10.53 -21.08
CA ARG A 335 -19.32 11.66 -21.87
C ARG A 335 -19.95 12.99 -21.47
N LYS A 336 -21.26 13.03 -21.23
CA LYS A 336 -21.95 14.24 -20.72
C LYS A 336 -21.39 14.66 -19.36
N LYS A 337 -21.16 13.68 -18.46
CA LYS A 337 -20.58 13.89 -17.14
C LYS A 337 -19.14 14.41 -17.23
N LEU A 338 -18.31 13.85 -18.10
CA LEU A 338 -16.92 14.27 -18.34
C LEU A 338 -16.87 15.77 -18.69
N LYS A 339 -17.64 16.19 -19.69
CA LYS A 339 -17.70 17.58 -20.13
C LYS A 339 -18.29 18.50 -19.07
N LYS A 340 -19.45 18.14 -18.50
CA LYS A 340 -20.17 18.98 -17.52
C LYS A 340 -19.36 19.25 -16.26
N LYS A 341 -18.51 18.30 -15.83
CA LYS A 341 -17.74 18.37 -14.59
C LYS A 341 -16.25 18.65 -14.82
N HIS A 342 -15.85 19.02 -16.03
CA HIS A 342 -14.47 19.35 -16.41
C HIS A 342 -13.45 18.27 -16.02
N LEU A 343 -13.83 16.99 -16.22
CA LEU A 343 -12.96 15.86 -15.90
C LEU A 343 -12.00 15.56 -17.07
N ASP A 344 -10.84 15.00 -16.76
CA ASP A 344 -9.89 14.55 -17.77
C ASP A 344 -10.15 13.09 -18.17
N LEU A 345 -10.63 12.28 -17.23
CA LEU A 345 -10.92 10.86 -17.42
C LEU A 345 -12.19 10.44 -16.69
N ILE A 346 -12.98 9.57 -17.28
CA ILE A 346 -14.06 8.84 -16.62
C ILE A 346 -13.83 7.33 -16.79
N VAL A 347 -13.95 6.62 -15.69
CA VAL A 347 -14.01 5.16 -15.64
C VAL A 347 -15.49 4.74 -15.56
N ALA A 348 -16.03 4.27 -16.67
CA ALA A 348 -17.41 3.86 -16.77
C ALA A 348 -17.56 2.36 -16.49
N ASN A 349 -18.43 2.01 -15.55
CA ASN A 349 -18.73 0.64 -15.14
C ASN A 349 -20.18 0.27 -15.45
N ASN A 350 -20.39 -0.92 -16.03
CA ASN A 350 -21.71 -1.46 -16.32
C ASN A 350 -22.14 -2.46 -15.22
N LEU A 351 -23.12 -2.09 -14.42
CA LEU A 351 -23.64 -2.95 -13.34
C LEU A 351 -24.34 -4.24 -13.81
N LYS A 352 -24.73 -4.33 -15.07
CA LYS A 352 -25.44 -5.50 -15.62
C LYS A 352 -24.49 -6.63 -16.01
N GLU A 353 -23.18 -6.41 -16.02
CA GLU A 353 -22.21 -7.42 -16.39
C GLU A 353 -21.86 -8.34 -15.22
N LYS A 354 -21.95 -9.66 -15.47
CA LYS A 354 -21.61 -10.69 -14.48
C LYS A 354 -20.10 -10.63 -14.18
N GLY A 355 -19.75 -10.53 -12.91
CA GLY A 355 -18.35 -10.40 -12.47
C GLY A 355 -17.85 -8.96 -12.34
N ALA A 356 -18.63 -7.95 -12.78
CA ALA A 356 -18.37 -6.53 -12.54
C ALA A 356 -19.30 -6.02 -11.43
N GLY A 357 -18.79 -5.18 -10.53
CA GLY A 357 -19.63 -4.58 -9.49
C GLY A 357 -18.91 -4.34 -8.15
N PHE A 358 -19.68 -3.92 -7.15
CA PHE A 358 -19.14 -3.46 -5.87
C PHE A 358 -18.45 -4.56 -5.04
N GLY A 359 -19.06 -5.75 -4.95
CA GLY A 359 -18.61 -6.82 -4.05
C GLY A 359 -17.56 -7.76 -4.61
N THR A 360 -17.39 -7.82 -5.94
CA THR A 360 -16.48 -8.72 -6.64
C THR A 360 -15.02 -8.24 -6.56
N ASP A 361 -14.05 -9.13 -6.76
CA ASP A 361 -12.63 -8.80 -6.85
C ASP A 361 -12.20 -8.46 -8.29
N THR A 362 -13.09 -8.67 -9.26
CA THR A 362 -12.91 -8.34 -10.67
C THR A 362 -13.75 -7.13 -11.06
N ASN A 363 -13.40 -6.51 -12.20
CA ASN A 363 -14.20 -5.46 -12.82
C ASN A 363 -14.00 -5.45 -14.33
N ARG A 364 -14.99 -4.88 -15.06
CA ARG A 364 -14.90 -4.55 -16.47
C ARG A 364 -15.31 -3.10 -16.65
N VAL A 365 -14.43 -2.29 -17.18
CA VAL A 365 -14.65 -0.85 -17.30
C VAL A 365 -14.29 -0.33 -18.68
N THR A 366 -14.84 0.83 -19.04
CA THR A 366 -14.40 1.61 -20.20
C THR A 366 -13.80 2.92 -19.71
N LEU A 367 -12.56 3.19 -20.11
CA LEU A 367 -11.87 4.45 -19.88
C LEU A 367 -12.28 5.44 -20.97
N ILE A 368 -12.81 6.60 -20.57
CA ILE A 368 -13.34 7.62 -21.49
C ILE A 368 -12.62 8.94 -21.20
N SER A 369 -11.91 9.44 -22.18
CA SER A 369 -11.35 10.79 -22.20
C SER A 369 -12.04 11.64 -23.26
N GLU A 370 -11.62 12.90 -23.41
CA GLU A 370 -12.10 13.74 -24.50
C GLU A 370 -11.70 13.22 -25.90
N LYS A 371 -10.51 12.58 -25.98
CA LYS A 371 -9.88 12.15 -27.24
C LYS A 371 -10.26 10.72 -27.66
N GLU A 372 -10.42 9.81 -26.69
CA GLU A 372 -10.61 8.39 -27.01
C GLU A 372 -11.40 7.62 -25.96
N GLU A 373 -11.82 6.41 -26.34
CA GLU A 373 -12.45 5.41 -25.48
C GLU A 373 -11.64 4.12 -25.54
N LYS A 374 -11.31 3.54 -24.37
CA LYS A 374 -10.64 2.26 -24.23
C LYS A 374 -11.46 1.32 -23.36
N SER A 375 -12.08 0.30 -23.96
CA SER A 375 -12.78 -0.75 -23.21
C SER A 375 -11.78 -1.79 -22.73
N LEU A 376 -11.84 -2.13 -21.45
CA LEU A 376 -11.02 -3.17 -20.83
C LEU A 376 -11.83 -4.47 -20.74
N GLU A 377 -11.13 -5.60 -20.84
CA GLU A 377 -11.72 -6.91 -20.56
C GLU A 377 -11.97 -7.10 -19.06
N LEU A 378 -12.66 -8.19 -18.71
CA LEU A 378 -12.85 -8.55 -17.30
C LEU A 378 -11.49 -8.94 -16.70
N MET A 379 -11.05 -8.19 -15.71
CA MET A 379 -9.76 -8.41 -15.02
C MET A 379 -9.88 -8.08 -13.53
N SER A 380 -8.86 -8.36 -12.74
CA SER A 380 -8.83 -8.01 -11.31
C SER A 380 -8.90 -6.49 -11.11
N LYS A 381 -9.39 -6.05 -9.96
CA LYS A 381 -9.40 -4.62 -9.61
C LYS A 381 -8.00 -4.02 -9.51
N GLU A 382 -7.01 -4.82 -9.21
CA GLU A 382 -5.61 -4.39 -9.22
C GLU A 382 -5.12 -4.12 -10.66
N GLU A 383 -5.43 -4.99 -11.61
CA GLU A 383 -5.12 -4.78 -13.03
C GLU A 383 -5.88 -3.57 -13.60
N VAL A 384 -7.16 -3.41 -13.26
CA VAL A 384 -7.93 -2.20 -13.65
C VAL A 384 -7.29 -0.93 -13.06
N ALA A 385 -6.77 -1.00 -11.84
CA ALA A 385 -6.09 0.13 -11.22
C ALA A 385 -4.81 0.50 -11.99
N ASP A 386 -4.03 -0.48 -12.43
CA ASP A 386 -2.84 -0.24 -13.27
C ASP A 386 -3.22 0.39 -14.61
N GLU A 387 -4.22 -0.12 -15.31
CA GLU A 387 -4.72 0.44 -16.57
C GLU A 387 -5.17 1.90 -16.43
N ILE A 388 -5.83 2.25 -15.31
CA ILE A 388 -6.21 3.63 -15.01
C ILE A 388 -4.98 4.52 -14.80
N LEU A 389 -4.01 4.05 -14.01
CA LEU A 389 -2.80 4.80 -13.71
C LEU A 389 -1.91 4.96 -14.96
N ASP A 390 -1.80 3.92 -15.80
CA ASP A 390 -1.09 3.97 -17.08
C ASP A 390 -1.71 5.00 -18.02
N TYR A 391 -3.05 4.99 -18.13
CA TYR A 391 -3.76 5.95 -18.95
C TYR A 391 -3.55 7.40 -18.48
N ILE A 392 -3.56 7.62 -17.16
CA ILE A 392 -3.29 8.93 -16.56
C ILE A 392 -1.86 9.40 -16.85
N LEU A 393 -0.86 8.50 -16.78
CA LEU A 393 0.52 8.84 -17.11
C LEU A 393 0.70 9.21 -18.59
N GLN A 394 0.04 8.48 -19.50
CA GLN A 394 0.05 8.81 -20.93
C GLN A 394 -0.54 10.19 -21.22
N MET A 395 -1.63 10.56 -20.53
CA MET A 395 -2.23 11.88 -20.64
C MET A 395 -1.26 13.00 -20.20
N ASN A 396 -0.45 12.76 -19.17
CA ASN A 396 0.54 13.74 -18.68
C ASN A 396 1.71 13.97 -19.65
N GLN A 397 2.05 12.98 -20.47
CA GLN A 397 3.14 13.11 -21.46
C GLN A 397 2.71 13.89 -22.71
N VAL A 398 1.42 14.08 -22.91
CA VAL A 398 0.83 14.76 -24.08
C VAL A 398 0.37 16.19 -23.74
N LYS A 399 0.34 16.57 -22.46
CA LYS A 399 0.14 17.94 -22.00
C LYS A 399 1.49 18.65 -21.88
#